data_0ff85e65cc105801a3a023668993fa0b
#
_entry.id   0ff85e65cc105801a3a023668993fa0b
#
_cell.length_a   1.000
_cell.length_b   1.000
_cell.length_c   1.000
_cell.angle_alpha   90.00
_cell.angle_beta   90.00
_cell.angle_gamma   90.00
#
_symmetry.space_group_name_H-M   'P 1'
#
loop_
_entity.id
_entity.type
_entity.pdbx_description
1 polymer ?
#
loop_
_entity_poly.entity_id
_entity_poly.type
_entity_poly.pdbx_seq_one_letter_code
_entity_poly.pdbx_strand_id
1 'polypeptide(L)'
;MSNTTVSHLQNAAIAVLTISAVFLLTQTPLFGDLAGKTPYELAQDFLSSDPTLTESVAADASDLSLPVRVVFTNEYARLGIDAVTTTDASFEQAGTFFSEAIGSAGTLEACKEADLLSALQGSSIYLELEAETPLELLSEMLGVTAPASDLLHVRRLLLTPTESGTMLYLEDSESGCYVCRTDGDTYALNEALAALDGNGTDFAFALPGDFSQLSPYTLIFNEPVQRNTLSVASALSDKSTFLRLAEFNPHTENSYTDSAGNTVIREVYGTLRLQPDGTAVYQGDSAESGSLYYVNSAASGKPTLSESIAGAQKLVFTLLRDFCGDAELYLSGVENGSKHYTITFDYAVAGTPLHFSDGSHAASVTIEGQSITSFTLHCRSYTVSDSPALLLPIRQAAAIAGSKYLNAELHVCYEDRGADTASPAWFAD
;
A
#
# COMPACT_ATOMS: atom_id res chain seq x y z
N MET A 1 51.34 -37.59 -36.71
CA MET A 1 51.35 -36.50 -35.68
C MET A 1 51.28 -37.14 -34.31
N SER A 2 52.15 -36.80 -33.42
CA SER A 2 52.15 -37.38 -32.06
C SER A 2 50.94 -36.88 -31.29
N ASN A 3 50.35 -37.71 -30.40
CA ASN A 3 49.19 -37.36 -29.58
C ASN A 3 49.44 -36.09 -28.74
N THR A 4 50.68 -35.81 -28.40
CA THR A 4 51.09 -34.57 -27.70
C THR A 4 50.92 -33.32 -28.55
N THR A 5 51.16 -33.37 -29.86
CA THR A 5 51.00 -32.21 -30.77
C THR A 5 49.52 -31.87 -30.98
N VAL A 6 48.65 -32.87 -31.03
CA VAL A 6 47.19 -32.68 -31.14
C VAL A 6 46.64 -32.07 -29.84
N SER A 7 47.08 -32.50 -28.67
CA SER A 7 46.68 -31.96 -27.37
C SER A 7 47.11 -30.48 -27.21
N HIS A 8 48.31 -30.13 -27.62
CA HIS A 8 48.77 -28.72 -27.59
C HIS A 8 47.96 -27.81 -28.54
N LEU A 9 47.56 -28.34 -29.73
CA LEU A 9 46.74 -27.59 -30.67
C LEU A 9 45.31 -27.40 -30.16
N GLN A 10 44.76 -28.42 -29.49
CA GLN A 10 43.45 -28.32 -28.83
C GLN A 10 43.43 -27.30 -27.68
N ASN A 11 44.48 -27.34 -26.83
CA ASN A 11 44.59 -26.38 -25.73
C ASN A 11 44.78 -24.95 -26.22
N ALA A 12 45.55 -24.74 -27.31
CA ALA A 12 45.70 -23.43 -27.94
C ALA A 12 44.36 -22.94 -28.55
N ALA A 13 43.62 -23.81 -29.19
CA ALA A 13 42.30 -23.46 -29.75
C ALA A 13 41.28 -23.10 -28.64
N ILE A 14 41.28 -23.83 -27.52
CA ILE A 14 40.42 -23.52 -26.36
C ILE A 14 40.82 -22.16 -25.78
N ALA A 15 42.11 -21.88 -25.61
CA ALA A 15 42.57 -20.61 -25.08
C ALA A 15 42.16 -19.43 -25.98
N VAL A 16 42.26 -19.57 -27.32
CA VAL A 16 41.87 -18.53 -28.27
C VAL A 16 40.34 -18.32 -28.23
N LEU A 17 39.54 -19.38 -28.16
CA LEU A 17 38.09 -19.30 -28.06
C LEU A 17 37.65 -18.63 -26.75
N THR A 18 38.32 -18.96 -25.62
CA THR A 18 38.03 -18.35 -24.33
C THR A 18 38.39 -16.85 -24.34
N ILE A 19 39.51 -16.46 -24.89
CA ILE A 19 39.93 -15.05 -25.02
C ILE A 19 38.95 -14.30 -25.94
N SER A 20 38.51 -14.91 -27.06
CA SER A 20 37.53 -14.32 -27.97
C SER A 20 36.16 -14.16 -27.32
N ALA A 21 35.74 -15.15 -26.53
CA ALA A 21 34.45 -15.06 -25.77
C ALA A 21 34.51 -13.94 -24.73
N VAL A 22 35.60 -13.82 -23.99
CA VAL A 22 35.79 -12.73 -23.03
C VAL A 22 35.83 -11.37 -23.74
N PHE A 23 36.49 -11.27 -24.88
CA PHE A 23 36.55 -10.04 -25.67
C PHE A 23 35.15 -9.65 -26.24
N LEU A 24 34.40 -10.61 -26.74
CA LEU A 24 33.01 -10.37 -27.18
C LEU A 24 32.08 -9.96 -26.03
N LEU A 25 32.26 -10.55 -24.87
CA LEU A 25 31.53 -10.16 -23.65
C LEU A 25 31.83 -8.71 -23.24
N THR A 26 33.06 -8.23 -23.36
CA THR A 26 33.42 -6.83 -23.03
C THR A 26 32.93 -5.81 -24.04
N GLN A 27 32.50 -6.22 -25.23
CA GLN A 27 31.97 -5.33 -26.29
C GLN A 27 30.44 -5.17 -26.21
N THR A 28 29.76 -5.93 -25.35
CA THR A 28 28.29 -5.79 -25.20
C THR A 28 27.98 -4.74 -24.13
N PRO A 29 26.98 -3.86 -24.35
CA PRO A 29 26.61 -2.78 -23.41
C PRO A 29 26.11 -3.28 -22.05
N LEU A 30 25.98 -4.59 -21.85
CA LEU A 30 25.63 -5.24 -20.58
C LEU A 30 26.73 -5.14 -19.50
N PHE A 31 27.95 -4.69 -19.83
CA PHE A 31 29.09 -4.64 -18.92
C PHE A 31 29.34 -3.29 -18.25
N GLY A 32 28.49 -2.29 -18.47
CA GLY A 32 28.60 -0.99 -17.79
C GLY A 32 28.45 -1.09 -16.25
N ASP A 33 27.66 -2.01 -15.77
CA ASP A 33 27.38 -2.21 -14.34
C ASP A 33 28.28 -3.26 -13.64
N LEU A 34 29.15 -3.95 -14.41
CA LEU A 34 30.01 -5.02 -13.91
C LEU A 34 31.45 -4.60 -13.65
N ALA A 35 31.78 -3.33 -13.86
CA ALA A 35 33.13 -2.80 -13.65
C ALA A 35 33.45 -2.67 -12.15
N GLY A 36 33.79 -3.77 -11.51
CA GLY A 36 34.21 -3.83 -10.09
C GLY A 36 34.06 -5.20 -9.44
N LYS A 37 33.41 -6.16 -10.10
CA LYS A 37 33.24 -7.52 -9.57
C LYS A 37 34.34 -8.48 -10.09
N THR A 38 34.83 -9.36 -9.21
CA THR A 38 35.78 -10.39 -9.61
C THR A 38 35.11 -11.52 -10.39
N PRO A 39 35.81 -12.26 -11.25
CA PRO A 39 35.26 -13.42 -11.97
C PRO A 39 34.63 -14.50 -11.07
N TYR A 40 35.07 -14.56 -9.81
CA TYR A 40 34.53 -15.48 -8.81
C TYR A 40 33.16 -15.00 -8.30
N GLU A 41 33.01 -13.70 -8.04
CA GLU A 41 31.71 -13.09 -7.66
C GLU A 41 30.72 -13.20 -8.79
N LEU A 42 31.11 -13.02 -10.04
CA LEU A 42 30.27 -13.23 -11.22
C LEU A 42 29.83 -14.69 -11.38
N ALA A 43 30.70 -15.65 -11.12
CA ALA A 43 30.34 -17.06 -11.16
C ALA A 43 29.44 -17.45 -9.99
N GLN A 44 29.62 -16.85 -8.83
CA GLN A 44 28.75 -17.06 -7.67
C GLN A 44 27.35 -16.45 -7.89
N ASP A 45 27.26 -15.25 -8.45
CA ASP A 45 26.00 -14.61 -8.85
C ASP A 45 25.25 -15.45 -9.93
N PHE A 46 25.98 -16.09 -10.83
CA PHE A 46 25.38 -16.92 -11.88
C PHE A 46 24.97 -18.32 -11.40
N LEU A 47 25.65 -18.86 -10.41
CA LEU A 47 25.37 -20.18 -9.83
C LEU A 47 24.41 -20.10 -8.63
N SER A 48 24.25 -18.93 -8.03
CA SER A 48 23.26 -18.63 -6.99
C SER A 48 21.96 -18.05 -7.53
N SER A 49 21.77 -18.00 -8.84
CA SER A 49 20.51 -17.68 -9.48
C SER A 49 19.52 -18.82 -9.27
N ASP A 50 19.11 -19.05 -8.03
CA ASP A 50 17.74 -19.42 -7.75
C ASP A 50 16.87 -18.27 -8.28
N PRO A 51 15.78 -18.52 -9.03
CA PRO A 51 14.88 -17.47 -9.46
C PRO A 51 14.04 -17.00 -8.27
N THR A 52 14.70 -16.41 -7.30
CA THR A 52 14.06 -15.62 -6.25
C THR A 52 14.29 -14.19 -6.64
N LEU A 53 13.23 -13.40 -6.69
CA LEU A 53 13.25 -11.94 -6.75
C LEU A 53 14.34 -11.44 -5.78
N THR A 54 15.55 -11.22 -6.30
CA THR A 54 16.76 -11.05 -5.50
C THR A 54 16.79 -9.60 -5.05
N GLU A 55 16.81 -9.39 -3.74
CA GLU A 55 17.07 -8.11 -3.07
C GLU A 55 16.36 -6.88 -3.67
N SER A 56 15.07 -7.00 -3.80
CA SER A 56 14.24 -5.79 -3.84
C SER A 56 14.26 -5.16 -2.46
N VAL A 57 14.34 -3.84 -2.44
CA VAL A 57 13.99 -2.99 -1.31
C VAL A 57 13.02 -3.74 -0.40
N ALA A 58 13.44 -4.05 0.82
CA ALA A 58 12.53 -4.55 1.82
C ALA A 58 11.44 -3.48 1.91
N ALA A 59 10.25 -3.78 1.36
CA ALA A 59 9.12 -2.90 1.50
C ALA A 59 8.87 -2.86 3.00
N ASP A 60 9.02 -1.68 3.58
CA ASP A 60 8.78 -1.49 5.00
C ASP A 60 7.29 -1.72 5.24
N ALA A 61 6.93 -2.48 6.25
CA ALA A 61 5.53 -2.69 6.60
C ALA A 61 4.83 -1.34 6.87
N SER A 62 5.58 -0.32 7.33
CA SER A 62 5.09 1.05 7.52
C SER A 62 4.52 1.70 6.25
N ASP A 63 4.95 1.27 5.06
CA ASP A 63 4.47 1.79 3.78
C ASP A 63 3.09 1.21 3.36
N LEU A 64 2.51 0.29 4.13
CA LEU A 64 1.27 -0.39 3.75
C LEU A 64 0.00 0.31 4.19
N SER A 65 0.00 1.03 5.30
CA SER A 65 -1.19 1.69 5.80
C SER A 65 -1.21 3.17 5.43
N LEU A 66 -2.36 3.66 5.01
CA LEU A 66 -2.58 5.09 4.81
C LEU A 66 -3.33 5.66 6.02
N PRO A 67 -2.66 6.37 6.93
CA PRO A 67 -3.35 7.16 7.95
C PRO A 67 -3.96 8.37 7.28
N VAL A 68 -5.28 8.49 7.28
CA VAL A 68 -5.95 9.63 6.65
C VAL A 68 -6.23 10.75 7.60
N ARG A 69 -6.48 10.44 8.88
CA ARG A 69 -6.82 11.45 9.87
C ARG A 69 -6.23 11.14 11.23
N VAL A 70 -5.73 12.17 11.88
CA VAL A 70 -5.33 12.13 13.30
C VAL A 70 -6.04 13.27 14.03
N VAL A 71 -6.64 12.96 15.16
CA VAL A 71 -7.30 13.98 16.00
C VAL A 71 -6.81 13.85 17.44
N PHE A 72 -6.31 14.94 17.95
CA PHE A 72 -5.96 15.08 19.36
C PHE A 72 -7.04 15.91 20.05
N THR A 73 -7.60 15.43 21.10
CA THR A 73 -8.66 16.10 21.88
C THR A 73 -8.21 16.29 23.32
N ASN A 74 -8.34 17.50 23.85
CA ASN A 74 -8.29 17.75 25.28
C ASN A 74 -9.65 18.31 25.77
N GLU A 75 -9.78 18.63 27.05
CA GLU A 75 -11.04 19.14 27.62
C GLU A 75 -11.59 20.41 26.94
N TYR A 76 -10.74 21.20 26.25
CA TYR A 76 -11.07 22.54 25.78
C TYR A 76 -10.88 22.72 24.27
N ALA A 77 -10.08 21.88 23.66
CA ALA A 77 -9.63 22.07 22.29
C ALA A 77 -9.50 20.74 21.54
N ARG A 78 -9.68 20.81 20.24
CA ARG A 78 -9.46 19.71 19.31
C ARG A 78 -8.57 20.15 18.17
N LEU A 79 -7.52 19.38 17.91
CA LEU A 79 -6.64 19.51 16.77
C LEU A 79 -6.91 18.35 15.84
N GLY A 80 -7.61 18.57 14.74
CA GLY A 80 -7.84 17.59 13.68
C GLY A 80 -6.93 17.85 12.50
N ILE A 81 -6.30 16.81 11.98
CA ILE A 81 -5.39 16.84 10.85
C ILE A 81 -5.90 15.84 9.81
N ASP A 82 -6.09 16.32 8.60
CA ASP A 82 -6.56 15.56 7.44
C ASP A 82 -5.42 15.35 6.44
N ALA A 83 -5.50 14.31 5.65
CA ALA A 83 -4.47 13.92 4.69
C ALA A 83 -3.09 13.72 5.35
N VAL A 84 -3.08 12.95 6.40
CA VAL A 84 -1.87 12.61 7.16
C VAL A 84 -1.05 11.59 6.38
N THR A 85 0.26 11.74 6.40
CA THR A 85 1.20 10.76 5.88
C THR A 85 1.96 10.08 7.01
N THR A 86 2.57 8.95 6.74
CA THR A 86 3.40 8.23 7.73
C THR A 86 4.64 9.02 8.17
N THR A 87 5.02 10.06 7.44
CA THR A 87 6.16 10.94 7.74
C THR A 87 5.78 12.19 8.51
N ASP A 88 4.50 12.42 8.77
CA ASP A 88 4.05 13.58 9.52
C ASP A 88 4.35 13.46 11.01
N ALA A 89 4.82 14.54 11.62
CA ALA A 89 5.15 14.58 13.05
C ALA A 89 3.93 14.24 13.95
N SER A 90 2.73 14.59 13.53
CA SER A 90 1.49 14.25 14.22
C SER A 90 1.21 12.74 14.18
N PHE A 91 1.49 12.08 13.05
CA PHE A 91 1.37 10.63 12.94
C PHE A 91 2.44 9.93 13.79
N GLU A 92 3.70 10.38 13.74
CA GLU A 92 4.79 9.86 14.56
C GLU A 92 4.46 9.96 16.05
N GLN A 93 3.93 11.11 16.49
CA GLN A 93 3.50 11.29 17.87
C GLN A 93 2.35 10.36 18.26
N ALA A 94 1.29 10.26 17.44
CA ALA A 94 0.18 9.35 17.69
C ALA A 94 0.66 7.89 17.66
N GLY A 95 1.49 7.52 16.67
CA GLY A 95 2.06 6.19 16.50
C GLY A 95 2.84 5.71 17.73
N THR A 96 3.58 6.61 18.38
CA THR A 96 4.30 6.28 19.64
C THR A 96 3.32 5.83 20.73
N PHE A 97 2.24 6.56 20.95
CA PHE A 97 1.23 6.21 21.96
C PHE A 97 0.46 4.94 21.58
N PHE A 98 0.10 4.78 20.30
CA PHE A 98 -0.58 3.55 19.85
C PHE A 98 0.33 2.33 19.90
N SER A 99 1.61 2.46 19.59
CA SER A 99 2.60 1.38 19.73
C SER A 99 2.68 0.89 21.19
N GLU A 100 2.82 1.81 22.14
CA GLU A 100 2.83 1.45 23.57
C GLU A 100 1.52 0.79 24.02
N ALA A 101 0.38 1.35 23.56
CA ALA A 101 -0.94 0.84 23.92
C ALA A 101 -1.19 -0.55 23.33
N ILE A 102 -0.91 -0.78 22.04
CA ILE A 102 -1.09 -2.09 21.39
C ILE A 102 -0.11 -3.11 21.99
N GLY A 103 1.14 -2.74 22.23
CA GLY A 103 2.17 -3.63 22.79
C GLY A 103 1.87 -4.08 24.22
N SER A 104 1.09 -3.30 24.98
CA SER A 104 0.64 -3.61 26.34
C SER A 104 -0.85 -3.96 26.43
N ALA A 105 -1.52 -4.18 25.31
CA ALA A 105 -2.95 -4.43 25.25
C ALA A 105 -3.34 -5.70 26.01
N GLY A 106 -4.33 -5.58 26.88
CA GLY A 106 -4.97 -6.69 27.55
C GLY A 106 -5.90 -7.48 26.63
N THR A 107 -6.81 -8.24 27.23
CA THR A 107 -7.84 -8.95 26.48
C THR A 107 -8.82 -7.95 25.85
N LEU A 108 -9.05 -8.10 24.55
CA LEU A 108 -10.04 -7.31 23.80
C LEU A 108 -11.45 -7.76 24.20
N GLU A 109 -12.27 -6.83 24.60
CA GLU A 109 -13.69 -7.04 24.94
C GLU A 109 -14.56 -6.26 23.96
N ALA A 110 -15.65 -6.87 23.50
CA ALA A 110 -16.61 -6.18 22.63
C ALA A 110 -17.25 -5.00 23.37
N CYS A 111 -17.33 -3.85 22.75
CA CYS A 111 -17.98 -2.66 23.26
C CYS A 111 -19.11 -2.20 22.32
N LYS A 112 -19.86 -1.19 22.77
CA LYS A 112 -20.86 -0.56 21.91
C LYS A 112 -20.26 0.66 21.22
N GLU A 113 -20.72 0.96 20.01
CA GLU A 113 -20.36 2.21 19.33
C GLU A 113 -20.61 3.45 20.21
N ALA A 114 -21.67 3.46 21.00
CA ALA A 114 -21.97 4.54 21.95
C ALA A 114 -20.86 4.75 23.00
N ASP A 115 -20.15 3.70 23.39
CA ASP A 115 -19.04 3.77 24.34
C ASP A 115 -17.83 4.43 23.68
N LEU A 116 -17.54 4.07 22.41
CA LEU A 116 -16.51 4.69 21.58
C LEU A 116 -16.81 6.19 21.35
N LEU A 117 -18.04 6.52 20.96
CA LEU A 117 -18.45 7.92 20.75
C LEU A 117 -18.40 8.74 22.05
N SER A 118 -18.72 8.14 23.19
CA SER A 118 -18.59 8.77 24.49
C SER A 118 -17.12 9.04 24.85
N ALA A 119 -16.23 8.08 24.58
CA ALA A 119 -14.80 8.22 24.80
C ALA A 119 -14.18 9.29 23.89
N LEU A 120 -14.67 9.42 22.66
CA LEU A 120 -14.23 10.42 21.68
C LEU A 120 -14.59 11.87 22.07
N GLN A 121 -15.53 12.06 23.00
CA GLN A 121 -15.86 13.39 23.54
C GLN A 121 -14.83 13.88 24.57
N GLY A 122 -14.12 12.97 25.21
CA GLY A 122 -13.11 13.26 26.23
C GLY A 122 -11.71 13.46 25.66
N SER A 123 -10.74 13.62 26.56
CA SER A 123 -9.33 13.68 26.20
C SER A 123 -8.92 12.36 25.50
N SER A 124 -8.38 12.47 24.29
CA SER A 124 -8.11 11.30 23.46
C SER A 124 -7.19 11.60 22.29
N ILE A 125 -6.57 10.55 21.77
CA ILE A 125 -5.97 10.52 20.42
C ILE A 125 -6.82 9.57 19.55
N TYR A 126 -7.28 10.08 18.43
CA TYR A 126 -8.01 9.31 17.41
C TYR A 126 -7.15 9.19 16.16
N LEU A 127 -7.06 7.98 15.62
CA LEU A 127 -6.40 7.69 14.35
C LEU A 127 -7.37 6.94 13.46
N GLU A 128 -7.47 7.38 12.22
CA GLU A 128 -8.24 6.72 11.18
C GLU A 128 -7.35 6.31 10.02
N LEU A 129 -7.53 5.08 9.59
CA LEU A 129 -6.89 4.50 8.41
C LEU A 129 -7.88 4.54 7.23
N GLU A 130 -7.38 4.70 6.01
CA GLU A 130 -8.24 4.67 4.82
C GLU A 130 -8.88 3.29 4.63
N ALA A 131 -8.08 2.24 4.78
CA ALA A 131 -8.53 0.88 4.62
C ALA A 131 -8.51 0.12 5.95
N GLU A 132 -9.38 -0.86 6.06
CA GLU A 132 -9.35 -1.83 7.13
C GLU A 132 -8.05 -2.63 7.10
N THR A 133 -7.25 -2.50 8.13
CA THR A 133 -5.94 -3.11 8.24
C THR A 133 -5.97 -4.24 9.27
N PRO A 134 -5.52 -5.46 8.93
CA PRO A 134 -5.38 -6.54 9.92
C PRO A 134 -4.58 -6.08 11.13
N LEU A 135 -5.08 -6.33 12.35
CA LEU A 135 -4.42 -5.88 13.59
C LEU A 135 -3.00 -6.45 13.72
N GLU A 136 -2.77 -7.67 13.22
CA GLU A 136 -1.44 -8.28 13.20
C GLU A 136 -0.48 -7.44 12.35
N LEU A 137 -0.89 -7.04 11.14
CA LEU A 137 -0.11 -6.20 10.25
C LEU A 137 0.13 -4.80 10.85
N LEU A 138 -0.92 -4.18 11.41
CA LEU A 138 -0.79 -2.88 12.07
C LEU A 138 0.21 -2.93 13.24
N SER A 139 0.19 -4.03 14.01
CA SER A 139 1.13 -4.22 15.12
C SER A 139 2.56 -4.41 14.63
N GLU A 140 2.75 -5.15 13.53
CA GLU A 140 4.06 -5.31 12.87
C GLU A 140 4.61 -3.96 12.37
N MET A 141 3.76 -3.13 11.76
CA MET A 141 4.10 -1.78 11.33
C MET A 141 4.54 -0.88 12.51
N LEU A 142 3.90 -1.02 13.64
CA LEU A 142 4.25 -0.29 14.86
C LEU A 142 5.41 -0.91 15.65
N GLY A 143 5.97 -2.04 15.18
CA GLY A 143 7.10 -2.73 15.80
C GLY A 143 6.75 -3.44 17.11
N VAL A 144 5.49 -3.81 17.34
CA VAL A 144 5.00 -4.46 18.54
C VAL A 144 4.31 -5.79 18.22
N THR A 145 4.05 -6.58 19.27
CA THR A 145 3.30 -7.82 19.11
C THR A 145 1.81 -7.55 19.25
N ALA A 146 1.01 -8.03 18.31
CA ALA A 146 -0.44 -7.92 18.38
C ALA A 146 -1.01 -8.65 19.60
N PRO A 147 -2.05 -8.09 20.24
CA PRO A 147 -2.84 -8.87 21.19
C PRO A 147 -3.48 -10.07 20.47
N ALA A 148 -3.63 -11.19 21.19
CA ALA A 148 -4.20 -12.40 20.61
C ALA A 148 -5.67 -12.15 20.23
N SER A 149 -5.90 -11.86 18.96
CA SER A 149 -7.22 -11.75 18.36
C SER A 149 -7.13 -12.24 16.92
N ASP A 150 -7.79 -13.35 16.64
CA ASP A 150 -7.87 -13.86 15.29
C ASP A 150 -8.81 -12.95 14.47
N LEU A 151 -8.31 -12.38 13.36
CA LEU A 151 -9.11 -11.74 12.31
C LEU A 151 -9.75 -10.37 12.61
N LEU A 152 -9.22 -9.59 13.55
CA LEU A 152 -9.67 -8.21 13.71
C LEU A 152 -9.04 -7.32 12.62
N HIS A 153 -9.89 -6.63 11.86
CA HIS A 153 -9.48 -5.60 10.90
C HIS A 153 -9.82 -4.23 11.49
N VAL A 154 -8.86 -3.36 11.57
CA VAL A 154 -9.00 -2.07 12.25
C VAL A 154 -9.01 -0.94 11.24
N ARG A 155 -10.04 -0.11 11.28
CA ARG A 155 -10.11 1.15 10.55
C ARG A 155 -9.87 2.33 11.46
N ARG A 156 -10.43 2.29 12.68
CA ARG A 156 -10.32 3.40 13.64
C ARG A 156 -9.75 2.94 14.97
N LEU A 157 -8.85 3.75 15.48
CA LEU A 157 -8.23 3.56 16.79
C LEU A 157 -8.49 4.79 17.65
N LEU A 158 -8.83 4.57 18.91
CA LEU A 158 -8.98 5.63 19.89
C LEU A 158 -8.24 5.27 21.17
N LEU A 159 -7.42 6.18 21.65
CA LEU A 159 -6.70 6.03 22.91
C LEU A 159 -7.13 7.13 23.88
N THR A 160 -7.57 6.73 25.07
CA THR A 160 -8.03 7.66 26.12
C THR A 160 -7.28 7.46 27.43
N PRO A 161 -6.88 8.53 28.15
CA PRO A 161 -6.31 8.41 29.47
C PRO A 161 -7.36 8.01 30.50
N THR A 162 -6.96 7.22 31.50
CA THR A 162 -7.78 6.87 32.66
C THR A 162 -6.98 7.09 33.95
N GLU A 163 -7.61 6.92 35.14
CA GLU A 163 -6.90 7.08 36.40
C GLU A 163 -5.75 6.07 36.63
N SER A 164 -5.73 4.98 35.86
CA SER A 164 -4.86 3.82 36.15
C SER A 164 -4.33 3.14 34.89
N GLY A 165 -3.98 3.91 33.87
CA GLY A 165 -3.51 3.45 32.56
C GLY A 165 -4.29 4.09 31.43
N THR A 166 -4.26 3.50 30.25
CA THR A 166 -5.01 3.97 29.11
C THR A 166 -6.04 2.95 28.65
N MET A 167 -7.08 3.40 27.96
CA MET A 167 -8.07 2.54 27.29
C MET A 167 -7.88 2.68 25.79
N LEU A 168 -7.68 1.54 25.13
CA LEU A 168 -7.59 1.44 23.68
C LEU A 168 -8.91 0.90 23.14
N TYR A 169 -9.51 1.66 22.22
CA TYR A 169 -10.67 1.24 21.44
C TYR A 169 -10.22 0.97 20.01
N LEU A 170 -10.73 -0.12 19.45
CA LEU A 170 -10.51 -0.52 18.06
C LEU A 170 -11.87 -0.71 17.39
N GLU A 171 -12.07 -0.14 16.24
CA GLU A 171 -13.26 -0.33 15.43
C GLU A 171 -12.93 -1.15 14.19
N ASP A 172 -13.76 -2.16 13.98
CA ASP A 172 -13.82 -3.04 12.84
C ASP A 172 -15.22 -2.91 12.24
N SER A 173 -15.34 -2.59 10.94
CA SER A 173 -16.63 -2.33 10.33
C SER A 173 -17.53 -3.56 10.25
N GLU A 174 -16.95 -4.76 10.23
CA GLU A 174 -17.70 -6.01 10.14
C GLU A 174 -18.06 -6.58 11.52
N SER A 175 -17.10 -6.56 12.45
CA SER A 175 -17.25 -7.20 13.76
C SER A 175 -17.59 -6.22 14.91
N GLY A 176 -17.49 -4.92 14.65
CA GLY A 176 -17.89 -3.87 15.57
C GLY A 176 -16.77 -3.29 16.42
N CYS A 177 -17.10 -2.74 17.58
CA CYS A 177 -16.16 -2.07 18.46
C CYS A 177 -15.58 -3.01 19.52
N TYR A 178 -14.29 -2.87 19.78
CA TYR A 178 -13.57 -3.57 20.85
C TYR A 178 -12.84 -2.58 21.74
N VAL A 179 -12.68 -2.93 23.01
CA VAL A 179 -11.97 -2.13 23.99
C VAL A 179 -11.08 -2.99 24.85
N CYS A 180 -9.91 -2.48 25.20
CA CYS A 180 -9.07 -3.09 26.21
C CYS A 180 -8.36 -2.04 27.03
N ARG A 181 -7.94 -2.47 28.23
CA ARG A 181 -7.05 -1.68 29.07
C ARG A 181 -5.62 -1.93 28.66
N THR A 182 -4.81 -0.87 28.71
CA THR A 182 -3.39 -0.93 28.39
C THR A 182 -2.57 -0.29 29.54
N ASP A 183 -1.29 -0.60 29.59
CA ASP A 183 -0.36 -0.06 30.59
C ASP A 183 0.35 1.22 30.12
N GLY A 184 -0.22 1.91 29.09
CA GLY A 184 0.34 3.14 28.54
C GLY A 184 0.51 4.26 29.57
N ASP A 185 1.50 5.12 29.36
CA ASP A 185 1.81 6.25 30.25
C ASP A 185 0.74 7.35 30.17
N THR A 186 -0.22 7.28 31.10
CA THR A 186 -1.31 8.28 31.23
C THR A 186 -0.80 9.69 31.45
N TYR A 187 0.33 9.86 32.19
CA TYR A 187 0.87 11.19 32.44
C TYR A 187 1.44 11.80 31.18
N ALA A 188 2.25 11.08 30.43
CA ALA A 188 2.80 11.52 29.13
C ALA A 188 1.69 11.83 28.12
N LEU A 189 0.65 10.98 28.05
CA LEU A 189 -0.51 11.21 27.20
C LEU A 189 -1.25 12.50 27.58
N ASN A 190 -1.55 12.72 28.86
CA ASN A 190 -2.22 13.92 29.31
C ASN A 190 -1.36 15.18 29.10
N GLU A 191 -0.05 15.13 29.30
CA GLU A 191 0.86 16.22 29.04
C GLU A 191 0.88 16.58 27.55
N ALA A 192 0.94 15.58 26.68
CA ALA A 192 0.88 15.79 25.21
C ALA A 192 -0.45 16.44 24.80
N LEU A 193 -1.58 15.96 25.32
CA LEU A 193 -2.89 16.52 25.02
C LEU A 193 -3.08 17.92 25.59
N ALA A 194 -2.54 18.22 26.78
CA ALA A 194 -2.65 19.55 27.41
C ALA A 194 -1.84 20.64 26.68
N ALA A 195 -0.80 20.23 25.94
CA ALA A 195 0.05 21.16 25.17
C ALA A 195 -0.55 21.58 23.80
N LEU A 196 -1.72 21.04 23.43
CA LEU A 196 -2.31 21.23 22.11
C LEU A 196 -3.05 22.57 22.00
N ASP A 197 -2.79 23.27 20.89
CA ASP A 197 -3.61 24.35 20.39
C ASP A 197 -4.63 23.80 19.38
N GLY A 198 -5.93 23.90 19.67
CA GLY A 198 -6.98 23.46 18.77
C GLY A 198 -7.06 24.30 17.50
N ASN A 199 -7.44 23.69 16.38
CA ASN A 199 -7.64 24.37 15.10
C ASN A 199 -9.13 24.58 14.74
N GLY A 200 -10.02 24.36 15.68
CA GLY A 200 -11.47 24.50 15.47
C GLY A 200 -12.10 23.36 14.67
N THR A 201 -11.39 22.25 14.47
CA THR A 201 -11.97 21.02 13.91
C THR A 201 -12.90 20.39 14.93
N ASP A 202 -14.00 19.80 14.47
CA ASP A 202 -14.91 19.07 15.32
C ASP A 202 -15.45 17.82 14.60
N PHE A 203 -16.02 16.88 15.32
CA PHE A 203 -16.72 15.75 14.76
C PHE A 203 -18.18 16.12 14.46
N ALA A 204 -18.78 15.51 13.45
CA ALA A 204 -20.17 15.77 13.07
C ALA A 204 -21.15 15.54 14.23
N PHE A 205 -20.91 14.55 15.09
CA PHE A 205 -21.76 14.29 16.26
C PHE A 205 -21.79 15.44 17.28
N ALA A 206 -20.73 16.24 17.36
CA ALA A 206 -20.64 17.38 18.26
C ALA A 206 -21.30 18.65 17.71
N LEU A 207 -21.64 18.68 16.42
CA LEU A 207 -22.20 19.81 15.70
C LEU A 207 -23.66 19.51 15.28
N PRO A 208 -24.66 19.78 16.15
CA PRO A 208 -26.03 19.51 15.83
C PRO A 208 -26.55 20.39 14.68
N GLY A 209 -27.52 19.89 13.94
CA GLY A 209 -28.18 20.60 12.84
C GLY A 209 -27.66 20.19 11.47
N ASP A 210 -26.81 21.01 10.84
CA ASP A 210 -26.40 20.84 9.44
C ASP A 210 -25.67 19.51 9.14
N PHE A 211 -25.05 18.89 10.17
CA PHE A 211 -24.22 17.69 10.03
C PHE A 211 -24.86 16.42 10.62
N SER A 212 -26.09 16.51 11.14
CA SER A 212 -26.77 15.41 11.83
C SER A 212 -27.09 14.18 10.93
N GLN A 213 -26.95 14.32 9.63
CA GLN A 213 -27.17 13.25 8.64
C GLN A 213 -25.88 12.50 8.26
N LEU A 214 -24.74 13.03 8.69
CA LEU A 214 -23.44 12.41 8.42
C LEU A 214 -23.09 11.36 9.45
N SER A 215 -22.12 10.51 9.12
CA SER A 215 -21.45 9.65 10.07
C SER A 215 -20.93 10.46 11.25
N PRO A 216 -21.10 10.00 12.50
CA PRO A 216 -20.61 10.71 13.68
C PRO A 216 -19.10 10.96 13.64
N TYR A 217 -18.35 10.14 12.93
CA TYR A 217 -16.88 10.23 12.81
C TYR A 217 -16.40 11.25 11.77
N THR A 218 -17.30 11.78 10.93
CA THR A 218 -16.92 12.78 9.93
C THR A 218 -16.31 14.00 10.59
N LEU A 219 -15.11 14.39 10.16
CA LEU A 219 -14.44 15.61 10.63
C LEU A 219 -14.91 16.84 9.88
N ILE A 220 -15.26 17.86 10.63
CA ILE A 220 -15.70 19.17 10.13
C ILE A 220 -14.61 20.18 10.44
N PHE A 221 -13.89 20.60 9.41
CA PHE A 221 -12.81 21.57 9.53
C PHE A 221 -13.36 22.99 9.53
N ASN A 222 -12.78 23.84 10.38
CA ASN A 222 -13.13 25.26 10.41
C ASN A 222 -12.61 25.99 9.16
N GLU A 223 -11.42 25.63 8.70
CA GLU A 223 -10.84 26.15 7.46
C GLU A 223 -11.21 25.29 6.26
N PRO A 224 -11.41 25.93 5.07
CA PRO A 224 -11.67 25.16 3.85
C PRO A 224 -10.53 24.19 3.53
N VAL A 225 -10.88 22.95 3.24
CA VAL A 225 -9.91 21.95 2.74
C VAL A 225 -9.43 22.41 1.36
N GLN A 226 -8.13 22.51 1.19
CA GLN A 226 -7.49 22.89 -0.07
C GLN A 226 -6.62 21.76 -0.58
N ARG A 227 -6.77 21.43 -1.85
CA ARG A 227 -5.95 20.47 -2.58
C ARG A 227 -5.66 21.00 -3.97
N ASN A 228 -4.51 20.69 -4.51
CA ASN A 228 -4.19 20.99 -5.90
C ASN A 228 -4.74 19.88 -6.83
N THR A 229 -4.92 20.19 -8.09
CA THR A 229 -5.19 19.17 -9.11
C THR A 229 -3.93 18.37 -9.40
N LEU A 230 -4.10 17.15 -9.92
CA LEU A 230 -2.99 16.30 -10.35
C LEU A 230 -2.92 16.27 -11.87
N SER A 231 -1.72 16.33 -12.42
CA SER A 231 -1.45 15.93 -13.79
C SER A 231 -1.27 14.42 -13.83
N VAL A 232 -1.89 13.77 -14.80
CA VAL A 232 -1.90 12.30 -14.92
C VAL A 232 -1.27 11.88 -16.23
N ALA A 233 -0.37 10.90 -16.17
CA ALA A 233 0.26 10.30 -17.34
C ALA A 233 0.24 8.77 -17.26
N SER A 234 0.33 8.09 -18.40
CA SER A 234 0.54 6.65 -18.41
C SER A 234 1.99 6.32 -18.04
N ALA A 235 2.18 5.49 -17.06
CA ALA A 235 3.50 5.02 -16.62
C ALA A 235 4.13 3.98 -17.58
N LEU A 236 3.36 3.39 -18.50
CA LEU A 236 3.85 2.42 -19.50
C LEU A 236 4.48 3.06 -20.74
N SER A 237 4.99 4.28 -20.64
CA SER A 237 5.77 4.93 -21.72
C SER A 237 7.04 4.15 -22.06
N ASP A 238 7.70 3.54 -21.08
CA ASP A 238 8.83 2.62 -21.25
C ASP A 238 8.42 1.16 -20.95
N LYS A 239 7.77 0.55 -21.97
CA LYS A 239 7.35 -0.86 -21.89
C LYS A 239 8.50 -1.82 -21.64
N SER A 240 9.71 -1.50 -22.13
CA SER A 240 10.85 -2.41 -22.03
C SER A 240 11.38 -2.51 -20.60
N THR A 241 11.37 -1.41 -19.86
CA THR A 241 11.72 -1.39 -18.44
C THR A 241 10.67 -2.10 -17.60
N PHE A 242 9.37 -1.84 -17.85
CA PHE A 242 8.29 -2.55 -17.16
C PHE A 242 8.37 -4.07 -17.38
N LEU A 243 8.59 -4.52 -18.64
CA LEU A 243 8.70 -5.95 -18.95
C LEU A 243 9.88 -6.61 -18.22
N ARG A 244 11.04 -5.92 -18.11
CA ARG A 244 12.17 -6.46 -17.34
C ARG A 244 11.87 -6.58 -15.86
N LEU A 245 11.20 -5.59 -15.25
CA LEU A 245 10.79 -5.65 -13.85
C LEU A 245 9.74 -6.76 -13.62
N ALA A 246 8.86 -6.98 -14.59
CA ALA A 246 7.90 -8.07 -14.59
C ALA A 246 8.52 -9.44 -15.01
N GLU A 247 9.84 -9.52 -15.14
CA GLU A 247 10.58 -10.74 -15.55
C GLU A 247 10.15 -11.32 -16.90
N PHE A 248 9.54 -10.51 -17.77
CA PHE A 248 9.23 -10.86 -19.14
C PHE A 248 10.33 -10.38 -20.09
N ASN A 249 10.65 -11.21 -21.11
CA ASN A 249 11.64 -10.84 -22.10
C ASN A 249 11.11 -9.75 -23.04
N PRO A 250 11.66 -8.51 -23.05
CA PRO A 250 11.19 -7.44 -23.91
C PRO A 250 11.45 -7.67 -25.40
N HIS A 251 12.29 -8.66 -25.74
CA HIS A 251 12.68 -9.01 -27.12
C HIS A 251 12.10 -10.35 -27.58
N THR A 252 11.06 -10.87 -26.90
CA THR A 252 10.47 -12.16 -27.26
C THR A 252 9.73 -12.08 -28.59
N GLU A 253 9.89 -13.12 -29.43
CA GLU A 253 9.11 -13.31 -30.64
C GLU A 253 7.65 -13.73 -30.36
N ASN A 254 7.33 -14.12 -29.13
CA ASN A 254 6.00 -14.52 -28.68
C ASN A 254 5.13 -13.34 -28.25
N SER A 255 5.37 -12.16 -28.83
CA SER A 255 4.55 -10.97 -28.61
C SER A 255 3.74 -10.62 -29.85
N TYR A 256 2.49 -10.22 -29.65
CA TYR A 256 1.60 -9.76 -30.70
C TYR A 256 0.65 -8.67 -30.21
N THR A 257 0.08 -7.91 -31.15
CA THR A 257 -0.99 -6.96 -30.82
C THR A 257 -2.33 -7.59 -31.16
N ASP A 258 -3.26 -7.61 -30.21
CA ASP A 258 -4.61 -8.13 -30.42
C ASP A 258 -5.51 -7.09 -31.12
N SER A 259 -6.77 -7.47 -31.42
CA SER A 259 -7.72 -6.62 -32.14
C SER A 259 -8.16 -5.38 -31.34
N ALA A 260 -7.96 -5.37 -30.01
CA ALA A 260 -8.23 -4.24 -29.14
C ALA A 260 -7.03 -3.28 -28.99
N GLY A 261 -5.90 -3.62 -29.63
CA GLY A 261 -4.67 -2.83 -29.54
C GLY A 261 -3.78 -3.17 -28.36
N ASN A 262 -4.11 -4.23 -27.59
CA ASN A 262 -3.30 -4.67 -26.46
C ASN A 262 -2.02 -5.35 -26.97
N THR A 263 -0.89 -5.08 -26.32
CA THR A 263 0.32 -5.87 -26.51
C THR A 263 0.25 -7.10 -25.62
N VAL A 264 0.20 -8.28 -26.22
CA VAL A 264 0.13 -9.56 -25.51
C VAL A 264 1.46 -10.26 -25.63
N ILE A 265 2.03 -10.64 -24.50
CA ILE A 265 3.30 -11.36 -24.38
C ILE A 265 3.02 -12.67 -23.68
N ARG A 266 3.36 -13.77 -24.34
CA ARG A 266 3.14 -15.11 -23.82
C ARG A 266 4.48 -15.80 -23.57
N GLU A 267 4.67 -16.25 -22.34
CA GLU A 267 5.81 -17.07 -21.93
C GLU A 267 5.36 -18.37 -21.29
N VAL A 268 6.31 -19.21 -20.90
CA VAL A 268 6.05 -20.58 -20.40
C VAL A 268 5.17 -20.57 -19.13
N TYR A 269 5.30 -19.52 -18.31
CA TYR A 269 4.66 -19.45 -17.00
C TYR A 269 3.39 -18.60 -16.98
N GLY A 270 3.07 -17.93 -18.09
CA GLY A 270 1.88 -17.09 -18.13
C GLY A 270 1.84 -16.10 -19.28
N THR A 271 0.80 -15.31 -19.28
CA THR A 271 0.53 -14.29 -20.29
C THR A 271 0.42 -12.92 -19.63
N LEU A 272 1.17 -11.96 -20.13
CA LEU A 272 1.07 -10.55 -19.77
C LEU A 272 0.41 -9.77 -20.90
N ARG A 273 -0.61 -8.98 -20.60
CA ARG A 273 -1.31 -8.11 -21.54
C ARG A 273 -1.15 -6.66 -21.08
N LEU A 274 -0.58 -5.83 -21.95
CA LEU A 274 -0.43 -4.39 -21.75
C LEU A 274 -1.47 -3.67 -22.60
N GLN A 275 -2.37 -2.95 -21.95
CA GLN A 275 -3.44 -2.21 -22.61
C GLN A 275 -2.99 -0.79 -22.97
N PRO A 276 -3.61 -0.14 -23.98
CA PRO A 276 -3.25 1.22 -24.39
C PRO A 276 -3.47 2.29 -23.31
N ASP A 277 -4.40 2.05 -22.38
CA ASP A 277 -4.72 2.95 -21.26
C ASP A 277 -3.70 2.90 -20.10
N GLY A 278 -2.71 1.99 -20.17
CA GLY A 278 -1.72 1.80 -19.13
C GLY A 278 -2.05 0.65 -18.17
N THR A 279 -3.09 -0.13 -18.44
CA THR A 279 -3.40 -1.31 -17.64
C THR A 279 -2.52 -2.50 -18.03
N ALA A 280 -1.92 -3.16 -17.04
CA ALA A 280 -1.17 -4.40 -17.21
C ALA A 280 -1.91 -5.55 -16.53
N VAL A 281 -2.21 -6.60 -17.26
CA VAL A 281 -2.92 -7.79 -16.74
C VAL A 281 -2.04 -9.01 -16.94
N TYR A 282 -1.70 -9.68 -15.85
CA TYR A 282 -1.03 -10.97 -15.84
C TYR A 282 -2.01 -12.10 -15.52
N GLN A 283 -1.88 -13.19 -16.25
CA GLN A 283 -2.55 -14.44 -15.97
C GLN A 283 -1.54 -15.57 -16.04
N GLY A 284 -1.32 -16.24 -14.91
CA GLY A 284 -0.49 -17.44 -14.84
C GLY A 284 -1.11 -18.60 -15.60
N ASP A 285 -0.29 -19.43 -16.21
CA ASP A 285 -0.73 -20.72 -16.73
C ASP A 285 -0.99 -21.68 -15.54
N SER A 286 -1.89 -22.65 -15.73
CA SER A 286 -2.34 -23.54 -14.66
C SER A 286 -1.20 -24.23 -13.92
N ALA A 287 -1.46 -24.64 -12.67
CA ALA A 287 -0.57 -25.21 -11.67
C ALA A 287 0.44 -26.32 -12.09
N GLU A 288 0.33 -26.87 -13.30
CA GLU A 288 1.24 -27.90 -13.82
C GLU A 288 2.56 -27.33 -14.38
N SER A 289 2.57 -26.06 -14.79
CA SER A 289 3.76 -25.39 -15.39
C SER A 289 4.60 -24.61 -14.37
N GLY A 290 4.13 -24.50 -13.12
CA GLY A 290 4.65 -23.57 -12.13
C GLY A 290 4.13 -22.15 -12.35
N SER A 291 4.29 -21.26 -11.36
CA SER A 291 4.00 -19.83 -11.48
C SER A 291 5.32 -19.07 -11.65
N LEU A 292 5.28 -17.91 -12.30
CA LEU A 292 6.42 -16.99 -12.34
C LEU A 292 6.65 -16.32 -10.98
N TYR A 293 5.56 -16.05 -10.25
CA TYR A 293 5.60 -15.32 -8.99
C TYR A 293 5.13 -16.18 -7.83
N TYR A 294 5.91 -16.17 -6.74
CA TYR A 294 5.65 -16.95 -5.53
C TYR A 294 5.66 -16.08 -4.29
N VAL A 295 4.83 -16.45 -3.33
CA VAL A 295 4.86 -15.93 -1.97
C VAL A 295 5.81 -16.79 -1.15
N ASN A 296 6.81 -16.18 -0.53
CA ASN A 296 7.68 -16.87 0.39
C ASN A 296 6.90 -17.19 1.68
N SER A 297 6.87 -18.46 2.05
CA SER A 297 6.29 -18.90 3.32
C SER A 297 7.34 -19.58 4.18
N ALA A 298 7.39 -19.22 5.47
CA ALA A 298 8.31 -19.80 6.43
C ALA A 298 8.00 -21.29 6.72
N ALA A 299 6.76 -21.72 6.50
CA ALA A 299 6.32 -23.09 6.68
C ALA A 299 6.03 -23.76 5.33
N SER A 300 6.31 -25.06 5.20
CA SER A 300 5.87 -25.84 4.05
C SER A 300 4.34 -25.95 4.06
N GLY A 301 3.65 -25.07 3.34
CA GLY A 301 2.18 -25.07 3.32
C GLY A 301 1.59 -23.83 2.67
N LYS A 302 0.35 -23.52 3.03
CA LYS A 302 -0.33 -22.29 2.61
C LYS A 302 0.30 -21.10 3.36
N PRO A 303 0.67 -19.99 2.69
CA PRO A 303 1.16 -18.79 3.36
C PRO A 303 0.10 -18.22 4.28
N THR A 304 0.54 -17.57 5.35
CA THR A 304 -0.31 -16.77 6.22
C THR A 304 -0.86 -15.57 5.47
N LEU A 305 -1.84 -14.87 6.05
CA LEU A 305 -2.35 -13.63 5.47
C LEU A 305 -1.24 -12.57 5.39
N SER A 306 -0.45 -12.40 6.45
CA SER A 306 0.68 -11.46 6.48
C SER A 306 1.74 -11.77 5.43
N GLU A 307 2.14 -13.05 5.28
CA GLU A 307 3.06 -13.50 4.21
C GLU A 307 2.48 -13.24 2.81
N SER A 308 1.16 -13.41 2.63
CA SER A 308 0.47 -13.16 1.36
C SER A 308 0.46 -11.66 1.03
N ILE A 309 0.17 -10.81 2.01
CA ILE A 309 0.21 -9.34 1.85
C ILE A 309 1.64 -8.89 1.51
N ALA A 310 2.64 -9.37 2.24
CA ALA A 310 4.04 -9.04 1.97
C ALA A 310 4.50 -9.47 0.57
N GLY A 311 4.05 -10.65 0.10
CA GLY A 311 4.33 -11.13 -1.25
C GLY A 311 3.67 -10.28 -2.34
N ALA A 312 2.40 -9.90 -2.15
CA ALA A 312 1.69 -9.00 -3.05
C ALA A 312 2.30 -7.60 -3.08
N GLN A 313 2.61 -7.04 -1.90
CA GLN A 313 3.28 -5.75 -1.75
C GLN A 313 4.61 -5.73 -2.51
N LYS A 314 5.46 -6.73 -2.30
CA LYS A 314 6.74 -6.84 -2.98
C LYS A 314 6.58 -6.79 -4.50
N LEU A 315 5.63 -7.54 -5.06
CA LEU A 315 5.34 -7.54 -6.49
C LEU A 315 4.86 -6.17 -6.98
N VAL A 316 3.83 -5.63 -6.33
CA VAL A 316 3.19 -4.37 -6.74
C VAL A 316 4.16 -3.20 -6.64
N PHE A 317 4.92 -3.09 -5.55
CA PHE A 317 5.88 -2.01 -5.35
C PHE A 317 7.05 -2.12 -6.33
N THR A 318 7.53 -3.33 -6.64
CA THR A 318 8.54 -3.53 -7.67
C THR A 318 8.07 -3.06 -9.05
N LEU A 319 6.78 -3.24 -9.37
CA LEU A 319 6.25 -2.93 -10.69
C LEU A 319 5.71 -1.51 -10.84
N LEU A 320 5.29 -0.85 -9.74
CA LEU A 320 4.61 0.44 -9.82
C LEU A 320 5.33 1.59 -9.10
N ARG A 321 6.07 1.34 -8.00
CA ARG A 321 6.59 2.41 -7.14
C ARG A 321 7.40 3.49 -7.88
N ASP A 322 8.29 3.08 -8.78
CA ASP A 322 9.14 4.02 -9.53
C ASP A 322 8.41 4.72 -10.69
N PHE A 323 7.16 4.34 -10.95
CA PHE A 323 6.37 4.85 -12.05
C PHE A 323 5.19 5.71 -11.63
N CYS A 324 4.82 5.73 -10.34
CA CYS A 324 3.61 6.42 -9.88
C CYS A 324 3.78 7.94 -9.68
N GLY A 325 4.98 8.50 -9.83
CA GLY A 325 5.26 9.93 -9.68
C GLY A 325 5.22 10.36 -8.21
N ASP A 326 4.41 11.37 -7.89
CA ASP A 326 4.23 11.86 -6.51
C ASP A 326 3.23 11.00 -5.70
N ALA A 327 2.65 9.96 -6.31
CA ALA A 327 1.74 9.07 -5.61
C ALA A 327 2.51 7.99 -4.81
N GLU A 328 1.89 7.56 -3.72
CA GLU A 328 2.31 6.43 -2.90
C GLU A 328 1.26 5.32 -3.02
N LEU A 329 1.69 4.07 -2.81
CA LEU A 329 0.80 2.90 -2.82
C LEU A 329 0.49 2.49 -1.39
N TYR A 330 -0.77 2.19 -1.12
CA TYR A 330 -1.20 1.64 0.17
C TYR A 330 -2.11 0.42 -0.02
N LEU A 331 -2.19 -0.42 1.00
CA LEU A 331 -3.10 -1.57 1.04
C LEU A 331 -4.54 -1.04 1.17
N SER A 332 -5.38 -1.30 0.17
CA SER A 332 -6.77 -0.85 0.15
C SER A 332 -7.78 -1.94 0.50
N GLY A 333 -7.38 -3.21 0.44
CA GLY A 333 -8.29 -4.28 0.83
C GLY A 333 -7.69 -5.67 0.77
N VAL A 334 -8.31 -6.58 1.50
CA VAL A 334 -7.98 -8.00 1.51
C VAL A 334 -9.26 -8.81 1.51
N GLU A 335 -9.50 -9.55 0.45
CA GLU A 335 -10.59 -10.51 0.38
C GLU A 335 -10.06 -11.93 0.63
N ASN A 336 -10.61 -12.59 1.64
CA ASN A 336 -10.27 -13.96 1.97
C ASN A 336 -11.29 -14.92 1.36
N GLY A 337 -11.02 -15.37 0.14
CA GLY A 337 -11.79 -16.43 -0.49
C GLY A 337 -11.47 -17.82 0.07
N SER A 338 -12.30 -18.81 -0.25
CA SER A 338 -12.13 -20.19 0.26
C SER A 338 -10.82 -20.86 -0.15
N LYS A 339 -10.21 -20.45 -1.25
CA LYS A 339 -8.97 -21.02 -1.81
C LYS A 339 -7.91 -20.01 -2.18
N HIS A 340 -8.23 -18.74 -2.22
CA HIS A 340 -7.37 -17.66 -2.67
C HIS A 340 -7.51 -16.45 -1.76
N TYR A 341 -6.48 -15.60 -1.77
CA TYR A 341 -6.55 -14.23 -1.30
C TYR A 341 -6.58 -13.29 -2.50
N THR A 342 -7.43 -12.27 -2.47
CA THR A 342 -7.33 -11.11 -3.36
C THR A 342 -6.88 -9.93 -2.52
N ILE A 343 -5.72 -9.37 -2.88
CA ILE A 343 -5.11 -8.26 -2.17
C ILE A 343 -5.09 -7.07 -3.11
N THR A 344 -5.64 -5.96 -2.67
CA THR A 344 -5.75 -4.72 -3.45
C THR A 344 -4.92 -3.61 -2.85
N PHE A 345 -4.37 -2.78 -3.75
CA PHE A 345 -3.64 -1.57 -3.40
C PHE A 345 -4.19 -0.41 -4.19
N ASP A 346 -4.20 0.77 -3.57
CA ASP A 346 -4.60 2.01 -4.22
C ASP A 346 -3.53 3.09 -4.10
N TYR A 347 -3.72 4.17 -4.83
CA TYR A 347 -2.85 5.32 -4.81
C TYR A 347 -3.31 6.35 -3.79
N ALA A 348 -2.37 7.04 -3.17
CA ALA A 348 -2.59 8.28 -2.44
C ALA A 348 -1.58 9.32 -2.88
N VAL A 349 -1.95 10.60 -2.80
CA VAL A 349 -1.04 11.72 -3.08
C VAL A 349 -1.07 12.69 -1.91
N ALA A 350 0.08 12.86 -1.26
CA ALA A 350 0.22 13.69 -0.06
C ALA A 350 -0.89 13.38 0.98
N GLY A 351 -1.03 12.10 1.34
CA GLY A 351 -2.00 11.61 2.32
C GLY A 351 -3.47 11.66 1.89
N THR A 352 -3.77 12.08 0.66
CA THR A 352 -5.14 12.09 0.12
C THR A 352 -5.35 10.88 -0.78
N PRO A 353 -6.32 10.00 -0.48
CA PRO A 353 -6.63 8.83 -1.30
C PRO A 353 -7.02 9.19 -2.73
N LEU A 354 -6.78 8.27 -3.66
CA LEU A 354 -7.15 8.42 -5.06
C LEU A 354 -8.00 7.23 -5.51
N HIS A 355 -9.18 7.51 -6.02
CA HIS A 355 -10.14 6.52 -6.52
C HIS A 355 -10.27 6.61 -8.03
N PHE A 356 -10.33 5.45 -8.67
CA PHE A 356 -10.71 5.37 -10.08
C PHE A 356 -12.24 5.44 -10.20
N SER A 357 -12.74 6.24 -11.16
CA SER A 357 -14.17 6.45 -11.32
C SER A 357 -14.97 5.21 -11.73
N ASP A 358 -14.30 4.17 -12.23
CA ASP A 358 -14.89 2.88 -12.59
C ASP A 358 -14.86 1.87 -11.43
N GLY A 359 -14.34 2.26 -10.25
CA GLY A 359 -14.22 1.41 -9.07
C GLY A 359 -13.08 0.39 -9.14
N SER A 360 -12.16 0.52 -10.11
CA SER A 360 -10.95 -0.30 -10.15
C SER A 360 -9.94 0.14 -9.09
N HIS A 361 -8.97 -0.74 -8.77
CA HIS A 361 -7.86 -0.48 -7.87
C HIS A 361 -6.57 -0.19 -8.64
N ALA A 362 -5.61 0.49 -8.03
CA ALA A 362 -4.28 0.67 -8.60
C ALA A 362 -3.61 -0.68 -8.88
N ALA A 363 -3.78 -1.63 -7.98
CA ALA A 363 -3.35 -3.01 -8.17
C ALA A 363 -4.32 -3.99 -7.50
N SER A 364 -4.53 -5.14 -8.15
CA SER A 364 -5.24 -6.30 -7.58
C SER A 364 -4.43 -7.55 -7.85
N VAL A 365 -4.12 -8.31 -6.81
CA VAL A 365 -3.27 -9.52 -6.85
C VAL A 365 -4.02 -10.70 -6.28
N THR A 366 -4.14 -11.78 -7.06
CA THR A 366 -4.76 -13.03 -6.62
C THR A 366 -3.70 -14.08 -6.31
N ILE A 367 -3.78 -14.67 -5.11
CA ILE A 367 -2.83 -15.67 -4.60
C ILE A 367 -3.58 -16.96 -4.31
N GLU A 368 -3.17 -18.06 -4.93
CA GLU A 368 -3.66 -19.41 -4.65
C GLU A 368 -2.52 -20.29 -4.13
N GLY A 369 -2.66 -20.79 -2.91
CA GLY A 369 -1.54 -21.49 -2.25
C GLY A 369 -0.35 -20.55 -2.08
N GLN A 370 0.80 -20.90 -2.66
CA GLN A 370 2.01 -20.05 -2.66
C GLN A 370 2.19 -19.29 -3.98
N SER A 371 1.29 -19.43 -4.94
CA SER A 371 1.46 -18.85 -6.27
C SER A 371 0.61 -17.60 -6.44
N ILE A 372 1.17 -16.53 -6.98
CA ILE A 372 0.42 -15.42 -7.53
C ILE A 372 -0.09 -15.86 -8.90
N THR A 373 -1.39 -16.10 -9.00
CA THR A 373 -2.02 -16.65 -10.21
C THR A 373 -2.46 -15.58 -11.19
N SER A 374 -2.76 -14.38 -10.71
CA SER A 374 -3.08 -13.24 -11.56
C SER A 374 -2.81 -11.93 -10.85
N PHE A 375 -2.58 -10.90 -11.64
CA PHE A 375 -2.64 -9.52 -11.17
C PHE A 375 -3.15 -8.57 -12.27
N THR A 376 -3.76 -7.47 -11.82
CA THR A 376 -4.11 -6.32 -12.65
C THR A 376 -3.46 -5.09 -12.04
N LEU A 377 -2.76 -4.29 -12.85
CA LEU A 377 -2.09 -3.07 -12.43
C LEU A 377 -2.56 -1.92 -13.34
N HIS A 378 -2.95 -0.81 -12.75
CA HIS A 378 -3.22 0.45 -13.45
C HIS A 378 -1.97 1.35 -13.34
N CYS A 379 -1.08 1.27 -14.34
CA CYS A 379 0.19 1.98 -14.36
C CYS A 379 -0.01 3.45 -14.70
N ARG A 380 -0.31 4.24 -13.67
CA ARG A 380 -0.55 5.69 -13.74
C ARG A 380 0.54 6.44 -12.99
N SER A 381 0.91 7.60 -13.50
CA SER A 381 1.85 8.51 -12.86
C SER A 381 1.13 9.82 -12.55
N TYR A 382 1.23 10.26 -11.33
CA TYR A 382 0.58 11.47 -10.84
C TYR A 382 1.63 12.50 -10.44
N THR A 383 1.39 13.75 -10.80
CA THR A 383 2.24 14.88 -10.41
C THR A 383 1.37 16.00 -9.89
N VAL A 384 1.68 16.50 -8.70
CA VAL A 384 0.96 17.62 -8.09
C VAL A 384 1.17 18.88 -8.93
N SER A 385 0.07 19.50 -9.39
CA SER A 385 0.13 20.75 -10.13
C SER A 385 0.12 21.96 -9.20
N ASP A 386 0.51 23.12 -9.71
CA ASP A 386 0.40 24.40 -8.98
C ASP A 386 -1.03 24.98 -8.99
N SER A 387 -2.00 24.25 -9.54
CA SER A 387 -3.37 24.73 -9.72
C SER A 387 -4.25 24.25 -8.56
N PRO A 388 -4.70 25.16 -7.66
CA PRO A 388 -5.62 24.78 -6.61
C PRO A 388 -6.98 24.40 -7.19
N ALA A 389 -7.56 23.33 -6.66
CA ALA A 389 -8.89 22.91 -7.02
C ALA A 389 -9.96 23.63 -6.19
N LEU A 390 -11.11 23.84 -6.78
CA LEU A 390 -12.26 24.40 -6.10
C LEU A 390 -13.13 23.27 -5.54
N LEU A 391 -13.00 23.02 -4.24
CA LEU A 391 -13.92 22.13 -3.51
C LEU A 391 -15.16 22.90 -3.05
N LEU A 392 -16.28 22.22 -2.99
CA LEU A 392 -17.50 22.76 -2.36
C LEU A 392 -17.22 23.05 -0.89
N PRO A 393 -17.79 24.16 -0.33
CA PRO A 393 -17.78 24.34 1.12
C PRO A 393 -18.37 23.12 1.83
N ILE A 394 -17.78 22.69 2.94
CA ILE A 394 -18.14 21.45 3.63
C ILE A 394 -19.64 21.36 3.97
N ARG A 395 -20.30 22.48 4.33
CA ARG A 395 -21.76 22.52 4.58
C ARG A 395 -22.60 22.15 3.35
N GLN A 396 -22.15 22.56 2.17
CA GLN A 396 -22.83 22.21 0.91
C GLN A 396 -22.61 20.75 0.56
N ALA A 397 -21.38 20.26 0.72
CA ALA A 397 -21.04 18.86 0.53
C ALA A 397 -21.85 17.98 1.48
N ALA A 398 -21.92 18.32 2.77
CA ALA A 398 -22.70 17.63 3.79
C ALA A 398 -24.20 17.58 3.46
N ALA A 399 -24.78 18.71 3.00
CA ALA A 399 -26.18 18.74 2.61
C ALA A 399 -26.48 17.84 1.40
N ILE A 400 -25.56 17.77 0.44
CA ILE A 400 -25.67 16.87 -0.73
C ILE A 400 -25.54 15.41 -0.29
N ALA A 401 -24.53 15.08 0.50
CA ALA A 401 -24.31 13.73 1.02
C ALA A 401 -25.50 13.23 1.84
N GLY A 402 -25.93 14.00 2.85
CA GLY A 402 -27.06 13.67 3.71
C GLY A 402 -28.41 13.58 2.99
N SER A 403 -28.54 14.18 1.79
CA SER A 403 -29.72 14.02 0.96
C SER A 403 -29.77 12.70 0.19
N LYS A 404 -28.63 12.05 0.02
CA LYS A 404 -28.47 10.81 -0.77
C LYS A 404 -28.25 9.57 0.10
N TYR A 405 -27.52 9.73 1.18
CA TYR A 405 -27.06 8.64 2.02
C TYR A 405 -27.37 8.93 3.49
N LEU A 406 -27.73 7.93 4.23
CA LEU A 406 -27.93 8.02 5.68
C LEU A 406 -26.61 7.64 6.37
N ASN A 407 -26.17 8.43 7.33
CA ASN A 407 -24.90 8.25 8.03
C ASN A 407 -23.65 8.20 7.11
N ALA A 408 -23.71 8.97 6.01
CA ALA A 408 -22.56 9.03 5.10
C ALA A 408 -21.32 9.59 5.81
N GLU A 409 -20.20 8.94 5.62
CA GLU A 409 -18.91 9.50 5.96
C GLU A 409 -18.42 10.40 4.82
N LEU A 410 -18.09 11.65 5.15
CA LEU A 410 -17.69 12.63 4.15
C LEU A 410 -16.19 12.88 4.24
N HIS A 411 -15.50 12.65 3.14
CA HIS A 411 -14.03 12.88 3.04
C HIS A 411 -13.64 13.38 1.66
N VAL A 412 -12.40 13.86 1.52
CA VAL A 412 -11.86 14.33 0.25
C VAL A 412 -10.94 13.28 -0.34
N CYS A 413 -11.21 12.87 -1.58
CA CYS A 413 -10.36 12.00 -2.37
C CYS A 413 -10.08 12.63 -3.74
N TYR A 414 -9.01 12.20 -4.39
CA TYR A 414 -8.83 12.45 -5.81
C TYR A 414 -9.66 11.47 -6.64
N GLU A 415 -10.24 11.94 -7.73
CA GLU A 415 -10.96 11.10 -8.68
C GLU A 415 -10.20 11.06 -10.01
N ASP A 416 -9.73 9.87 -10.41
CA ASP A 416 -9.17 9.61 -11.75
C ASP A 416 -10.27 9.06 -12.67
N ARG A 417 -10.61 9.84 -13.68
CA ARG A 417 -11.60 9.52 -14.72
C ARG A 417 -10.98 9.03 -16.03
N GLY A 418 -9.73 8.61 -15.99
CA GLY A 418 -8.99 8.21 -17.18
C GLY A 418 -8.49 9.38 -18.06
N ALA A 419 -8.61 10.62 -17.60
CA ALA A 419 -8.12 11.81 -18.27
C ALA A 419 -6.66 12.14 -17.90
N ASP A 420 -6.14 13.22 -18.49
CA ASP A 420 -4.77 13.72 -18.20
C ASP A 420 -4.69 14.53 -16.90
N THR A 421 -5.78 14.62 -16.17
CA THR A 421 -5.88 15.32 -14.88
C THR A 421 -6.81 14.58 -13.95
N ALA A 422 -6.44 14.55 -12.65
CA ALA A 422 -7.32 14.13 -11.58
C ALA A 422 -7.60 15.32 -10.64
N SER A 423 -8.82 15.42 -10.16
CA SER A 423 -9.24 16.52 -9.32
C SER A 423 -9.75 16.00 -7.98
N PRO A 424 -9.48 16.73 -6.87
CA PRO A 424 -10.07 16.37 -5.60
C PRO A 424 -11.57 16.63 -5.61
N ALA A 425 -12.31 15.74 -4.96
CA ALA A 425 -13.77 15.83 -4.82
C ALA A 425 -14.18 15.34 -3.42
N TRP A 426 -15.38 15.76 -2.98
CA TRP A 426 -16.00 15.19 -1.80
C TRP A 426 -16.60 13.83 -2.15
N PHE A 427 -16.21 12.83 -1.40
CA PHE A 427 -16.77 11.48 -1.42
C PHE A 427 -17.65 11.28 -0.20
N ALA A 428 -18.62 10.40 -0.33
CA ALA A 428 -19.55 10.03 0.72
C ALA A 428 -19.85 8.53 0.61
N ASP A 429 -19.43 7.76 1.59
CA ASP A 429 -19.60 6.31 1.72
C ASP A 429 -20.73 5.97 2.68
#